data_37a406167465be8a431b76f8c668ec4c
#
_entry.id   37a406167465be8a431b76f8c668ec4c
#
_cell.length_a   1.000
_cell.length_b   1.000
_cell.length_c   1.000
_cell.angle_alpha   90.00
_cell.angle_beta   90.00
_cell.angle_gamma   90.00
#
_symmetry.space_group_name_H-M   'P 1'
#
loop_
_entity.id
_entity.type
_entity.pdbx_description
1 polymer ?
#
loop_
_entity_poly.entity_id
_entity_poly.type
_entity_poly.pdbx_seq_one_letter_code
_entity_poly.pdbx_strand_id
1 'polypeptide(L)'
;MPDIVDEATRSRMMAGIRGRDTKPEMLIRTGLHRMGFRFRLHDGRLPGRPDLVFFARNAAIEVRGCFWHGHDCHLFRWPGTRREFWHEKISGNIARDARNRAALLDAGWRLAEVWECHLKGREGQPAEEVLQRLAVFLQGDEKRLVIGADRNVEIRQK
;
A
#
# COMPACT_ATOMS: atom_id res chain seq x y z
N MET A 1 -25.73 -3.96 -2.39
CA MET A 1 -25.79 -4.44 -3.77
C MET A 1 -25.50 -5.93 -3.79
N PRO A 2 -26.40 -6.76 -4.35
CA PRO A 2 -26.11 -8.19 -4.41
C PRO A 2 -24.91 -8.42 -5.34
N ASP A 3 -24.12 -9.41 -5.00
CA ASP A 3 -23.00 -9.79 -5.84
C ASP A 3 -23.48 -10.39 -7.14
N ILE A 4 -22.91 -9.95 -8.24
CA ILE A 4 -23.24 -10.42 -9.57
C ILE A 4 -22.51 -11.72 -9.93
N VAL A 5 -21.63 -12.19 -9.05
CA VAL A 5 -20.86 -13.42 -9.22
C VAL A 5 -21.16 -14.40 -8.08
N ASP A 6 -21.11 -15.70 -8.39
CA ASP A 6 -21.29 -16.72 -7.37
C ASP A 6 -20.09 -16.82 -6.42
N GLU A 7 -20.26 -17.58 -5.36
CA GLU A 7 -19.22 -17.73 -4.33
C GLU A 7 -17.94 -18.34 -4.88
N ALA A 8 -18.04 -19.34 -5.74
CA ALA A 8 -16.88 -20.00 -6.34
C ALA A 8 -16.11 -19.05 -7.26
N THR A 9 -16.84 -18.26 -8.06
CA THR A 9 -16.22 -17.26 -8.93
C THR A 9 -15.53 -16.18 -8.11
N ARG A 10 -16.19 -15.72 -7.04
CA ARG A 10 -15.60 -14.73 -6.15
C ARG A 10 -14.33 -15.25 -5.48
N SER A 11 -14.34 -16.51 -5.02
CA SER A 11 -13.15 -17.12 -4.41
C SER A 11 -11.99 -17.17 -5.39
N ARG A 12 -12.25 -17.50 -6.67
CA ARG A 12 -11.21 -17.48 -7.69
C ARG A 12 -10.69 -16.08 -7.97
N MET A 13 -11.57 -15.08 -8.02
CA MET A 13 -11.18 -13.69 -8.21
C MET A 13 -10.32 -13.20 -7.04
N MET A 14 -10.72 -13.52 -5.80
CA MET A 14 -9.95 -13.16 -4.61
C MET A 14 -8.60 -13.85 -4.59
N ALA A 15 -8.52 -15.13 -4.96
CA ALA A 15 -7.26 -15.85 -5.04
C ALA A 15 -6.33 -15.28 -6.12
N GLY A 16 -6.89 -14.68 -7.17
CA GLY A 16 -6.11 -14.01 -8.22
C GLY A 16 -5.60 -12.63 -7.80
N ILE A 17 -6.11 -12.05 -6.72
CA ILE A 17 -5.64 -10.78 -6.19
C ILE A 17 -4.40 -11.05 -5.36
N ARG A 18 -3.25 -10.68 -5.91
CA ARG A 18 -1.97 -10.91 -5.26
C ARG A 18 -1.66 -9.81 -4.27
N GLY A 19 -1.08 -10.18 -3.12
CA GLY A 19 -0.55 -9.21 -2.16
C GLY A 19 0.74 -8.58 -2.62
N ARG A 20 1.23 -8.94 -3.81
CA ARG A 20 2.48 -8.42 -4.39
C ARG A 20 2.36 -8.35 -5.91
N ASP A 21 3.29 -7.67 -6.54
CA ASP A 21 3.38 -7.51 -8.00
C ASP A 21 2.11 -6.89 -8.59
N THR A 22 1.45 -6.01 -7.82
CA THR A 22 0.30 -5.26 -8.31
C THR A 22 0.73 -4.23 -9.36
N LYS A 23 -0.22 -3.73 -10.15
CA LYS A 23 0.07 -2.68 -11.14
C LYS A 23 0.77 -1.46 -10.52
N PRO A 24 0.26 -0.88 -9.42
CA PRO A 24 0.94 0.25 -8.79
C PRO A 24 2.36 -0.10 -8.34
N GLU A 25 2.55 -1.26 -7.74
CA GLU A 25 3.87 -1.70 -7.31
C GLU A 25 4.82 -1.86 -8.50
N MET A 26 4.36 -2.51 -9.58
CA MET A 26 5.18 -2.69 -10.78
C MET A 26 5.61 -1.37 -11.41
N LEU A 27 4.70 -0.40 -11.42
CA LEU A 27 4.99 0.94 -11.94
C LEU A 27 6.10 1.62 -11.13
N ILE A 28 5.99 1.56 -9.81
CA ILE A 28 6.96 2.17 -8.90
C ILE A 28 8.32 1.49 -9.02
N ARG A 29 8.37 0.17 -8.91
CA ARG A 29 9.66 -0.53 -8.92
C ARG A 29 10.36 -0.45 -10.27
N THR A 30 9.61 -0.53 -11.37
CA THR A 30 10.19 -0.39 -12.71
C THR A 30 10.76 1.02 -12.91
N GLY A 31 9.99 2.04 -12.50
CA GLY A 31 10.43 3.43 -12.62
C GLY A 31 11.68 3.73 -11.80
N LEU A 32 11.71 3.28 -10.55
CA LEU A 32 12.87 3.50 -9.68
C LEU A 32 14.11 2.74 -10.17
N HIS A 33 13.91 1.53 -10.69
CA HIS A 33 15.02 0.77 -11.27
C HIS A 33 15.63 1.49 -12.47
N ARG A 34 14.78 2.06 -13.35
CA ARG A 34 15.24 2.86 -14.49
C ARG A 34 16.01 4.11 -14.06
N MET A 35 15.66 4.68 -12.90
CA MET A 35 16.34 5.83 -12.34
C MET A 35 17.68 5.47 -11.68
N GLY A 36 18.02 4.20 -11.64
CA GLY A 36 19.30 3.73 -11.10
C GLY A 36 19.25 3.20 -9.67
N PHE A 37 18.08 3.17 -9.04
CA PHE A 37 17.95 2.65 -7.68
C PHE A 37 17.95 1.12 -7.67
N ARG A 38 18.56 0.54 -6.65
CA ARG A 38 18.63 -0.92 -6.47
C ARG A 38 18.01 -1.30 -5.14
N PHE A 39 17.23 -2.37 -5.14
CA PHE A 39 16.40 -2.73 -3.99
C PHE A 39 16.11 -4.23 -3.99
N ARG A 40 15.68 -4.73 -2.81
CA ARG A 40 15.14 -6.08 -2.65
C ARG A 40 13.62 -5.99 -2.60
N LEU A 41 12.97 -7.03 -3.11
CA LEU A 41 11.50 -7.10 -3.14
C LEU A 41 11.00 -7.96 -1.98
N HIS A 42 9.92 -7.49 -1.32
CA HIS A 42 9.15 -8.25 -0.34
C HIS A 42 10.02 -8.96 0.70
N ASP A 43 10.98 -8.24 1.26
CA ASP A 43 11.99 -8.82 2.16
C ASP A 43 11.38 -9.17 3.51
N GLY A 44 11.30 -10.47 3.81
CA GLY A 44 10.69 -10.98 5.04
C GLY A 44 11.49 -10.73 6.30
N ARG A 45 12.72 -10.18 6.20
CA ARG A 45 13.53 -9.82 7.36
C ARG A 45 13.04 -8.56 8.05
N LEU A 46 12.22 -7.75 7.35
CA LEU A 46 11.69 -6.51 7.90
C LEU A 46 10.22 -6.67 8.28
N PRO A 47 9.75 -5.95 9.32
CA PRO A 47 8.33 -5.97 9.70
C PRO A 47 7.42 -5.60 8.52
N GLY A 48 6.39 -6.42 8.29
CA GLY A 48 5.42 -6.18 7.23
C GLY A 48 5.86 -6.53 5.82
N ARG A 49 7.09 -7.02 5.64
CA ARG A 49 7.64 -7.39 4.32
C ARG A 49 7.42 -6.27 3.30
N PRO A 50 8.05 -5.10 3.48
CA PRO A 50 7.84 -3.98 2.56
C PRO A 50 8.07 -4.37 1.11
N ASP A 51 7.33 -3.76 0.20
CA ASP A 51 7.40 -4.09 -1.22
C ASP A 51 8.80 -3.88 -1.80
N LEU A 52 9.45 -2.76 -1.42
CA LEU A 52 10.81 -2.44 -1.85
C LEU A 52 11.65 -2.09 -0.63
N VAL A 53 12.85 -2.67 -0.53
CA VAL A 53 13.80 -2.37 0.56
C VAL A 53 15.12 -1.92 -0.02
N PHE A 54 15.57 -0.74 0.38
CA PHE A 54 16.81 -0.09 -0.07
C PHE A 54 17.81 -0.13 1.07
N PHE A 55 18.54 -1.23 1.20
CA PHE A 55 19.46 -1.44 2.32
C PHE A 55 20.56 -0.38 2.39
N ALA A 56 21.06 0.05 1.25
CA ALA A 56 22.09 1.09 1.21
C ALA A 56 21.61 2.45 1.71
N ARG A 57 20.30 2.65 1.81
CA ARG A 57 19.70 3.93 2.18
C ARG A 57 18.87 3.87 3.46
N ASN A 58 18.80 2.71 4.10
CA ASN A 58 17.93 2.48 5.26
C ASN A 58 16.50 2.90 5.00
N ALA A 59 15.98 2.59 3.83
CA ALA A 59 14.66 3.02 3.42
C ALA A 59 13.84 1.85 2.86
N ALA A 60 12.54 1.91 3.05
CA ALA A 60 11.59 0.96 2.51
C ALA A 60 10.42 1.71 1.88
N ILE A 61 9.81 1.11 0.87
CA ILE A 61 8.62 1.65 0.22
C ILE A 61 7.53 0.59 0.25
N GLU A 62 6.35 0.99 0.69
CA GLU A 62 5.16 0.16 0.62
C GLU A 62 4.15 0.82 -0.34
N VAL A 63 3.65 0.03 -1.29
CA VAL A 63 2.65 0.48 -2.26
C VAL A 63 1.33 -0.19 -1.87
N ARG A 64 0.38 0.62 -1.40
CA ARG A 64 -0.83 0.11 -0.76
C ARG A 64 -2.05 0.24 -1.63
N GLY A 65 -2.80 -0.86 -1.78
CA GLY A 65 -4.13 -0.84 -2.36
C GLY A 65 -5.12 -0.19 -1.39
N CYS A 66 -5.89 0.77 -1.87
CA CYS A 66 -6.74 1.57 -1.00
C CYS A 66 -7.84 0.76 -0.30
N PHE A 67 -8.46 -0.16 -1.01
CA PHE A 67 -9.51 -0.99 -0.41
C PHE A 67 -8.96 -1.90 0.70
N TRP A 68 -7.91 -2.66 0.42
CA TRP A 68 -7.38 -3.67 1.34
C TRP A 68 -6.78 -3.04 2.60
N HIS A 69 -6.28 -1.83 2.48
CA HIS A 69 -5.63 -1.14 3.60
C HIS A 69 -6.52 -0.06 4.23
N GLY A 70 -7.81 -0.05 3.88
CA GLY A 70 -8.77 0.85 4.50
C GLY A 70 -8.46 2.32 4.33
N HIS A 71 -7.98 2.72 3.15
CA HIS A 71 -7.66 4.12 2.89
C HIS A 71 -8.94 4.93 2.63
N ASP A 72 -9.09 6.03 3.35
CA ASP A 72 -10.24 6.93 3.17
C ASP A 72 -10.04 7.80 1.93
N CYS A 73 -10.55 7.31 0.80
CA CYS A 73 -10.44 7.99 -0.49
C CYS A 73 -11.56 7.53 -1.42
N HIS A 74 -11.60 8.10 -2.63
CA HIS A 74 -12.64 7.79 -3.62
C HIS A 74 -12.60 6.35 -4.14
N LEU A 75 -11.49 5.63 -3.95
CA LEU A 75 -11.38 4.23 -4.36
C LEU A 75 -11.90 3.25 -3.30
N PHE A 76 -12.19 3.73 -2.09
CA PHE A 76 -12.69 2.85 -1.03
C PHE A 76 -14.21 2.89 -0.97
N ARG A 77 -14.82 1.70 -0.96
CA ARG A 77 -16.24 1.54 -0.68
C ARG A 77 -16.43 0.29 0.17
N TRP A 78 -17.23 0.43 1.22
CA TRP A 78 -17.62 -0.74 2.01
C TRP A 78 -18.48 -1.67 1.15
N PRO A 79 -18.17 -2.99 1.13
CA PRO A 79 -19.03 -3.96 0.44
C PRO A 79 -20.45 -3.95 0.99
N GLY A 80 -21.44 -4.16 0.13
CA GLY A 80 -22.85 -4.17 0.52
C GLY A 80 -23.29 -5.43 1.26
N THR A 81 -22.52 -6.51 1.18
CA THR A 81 -22.79 -7.79 1.82
C THR A 81 -21.65 -8.18 2.76
N ARG A 82 -21.92 -9.05 3.73
CA ARG A 82 -20.92 -9.55 4.69
C ARG A 82 -20.20 -8.41 5.40
N ARG A 83 -20.94 -7.42 5.86
CA ARG A 83 -20.36 -6.20 6.46
C ARG A 83 -19.46 -6.48 7.65
N GLU A 84 -19.87 -7.36 8.55
CA GLU A 84 -19.09 -7.70 9.74
C GLU A 84 -17.76 -8.32 9.38
N PHE A 85 -17.76 -9.23 8.39
CA PHE A 85 -16.54 -9.84 7.89
C PHE A 85 -15.56 -8.77 7.37
N TRP A 86 -16.07 -7.85 6.52
CA TRP A 86 -15.22 -6.83 5.92
C TRP A 86 -14.75 -5.80 6.94
N HIS A 87 -15.59 -5.40 7.89
CA HIS A 87 -15.18 -4.50 8.96
C HIS A 87 -14.04 -5.11 9.78
N GLU A 88 -14.15 -6.37 10.14
CA GLU A 88 -13.11 -7.08 10.88
C GLU A 88 -11.82 -7.21 10.05
N LYS A 89 -11.97 -7.61 8.78
CA LYS A 89 -10.83 -7.79 7.87
C LYS A 89 -10.06 -6.49 7.67
N ILE A 90 -10.76 -5.42 7.30
CA ILE A 90 -10.14 -4.12 7.04
C ILE A 90 -9.57 -3.52 8.32
N SER A 91 -10.31 -3.60 9.43
CA SER A 91 -9.83 -3.14 10.73
C SER A 91 -8.52 -3.84 11.13
N GLY A 92 -8.46 -5.16 10.95
CA GLY A 92 -7.26 -5.95 11.21
C GLY A 92 -6.08 -5.53 10.33
N ASN A 93 -6.34 -5.25 9.07
CA ASN A 93 -5.30 -4.79 8.14
C ASN A 93 -4.75 -3.41 8.54
N ILE A 94 -5.64 -2.48 8.91
CA ILE A 94 -5.24 -1.14 9.39
C ILE A 94 -4.36 -1.27 10.64
N ALA A 95 -4.78 -2.09 11.60
CA ALA A 95 -4.03 -2.28 12.84
C ALA A 95 -2.66 -2.92 12.58
N ARG A 96 -2.60 -3.90 11.69
CA ARG A 96 -1.34 -4.56 11.31
C ARG A 96 -0.39 -3.58 10.63
N ASP A 97 -0.90 -2.76 9.71
CA ASP A 97 -0.11 -1.75 9.02
C ASP A 97 0.49 -0.76 10.02
N ALA A 98 -0.30 -0.32 10.99
CA ALA A 98 0.18 0.62 12.02
C ALA A 98 1.30 -0.01 12.87
N ARG A 99 1.14 -1.28 13.27
CA ARG A 99 2.17 -1.99 14.05
C ARG A 99 3.46 -2.15 13.24
N ASN A 100 3.35 -2.55 11.99
CA ASN A 100 4.51 -2.75 11.12
C ASN A 100 5.22 -1.43 10.84
N ARG A 101 4.47 -0.35 10.64
CA ARG A 101 5.05 0.99 10.46
C ARG A 101 5.84 1.40 11.69
N ALA A 102 5.25 1.27 12.86
CA ALA A 102 5.91 1.62 14.11
C ALA A 102 7.19 0.79 14.30
N ALA A 103 7.14 -0.51 14.02
CA ALA A 103 8.28 -1.39 14.16
C ALA A 103 9.42 -1.01 13.20
N LEU A 104 9.09 -0.66 11.96
CA LEU A 104 10.08 -0.21 10.97
C LEU A 104 10.77 1.08 11.42
N LEU A 105 9.98 2.07 11.81
CA LEU A 105 10.50 3.37 12.24
C LEU A 105 11.34 3.22 13.51
N ASP A 106 10.90 2.42 14.48
CA ASP A 106 11.63 2.17 15.71
C ASP A 106 12.95 1.45 15.46
N ALA A 107 13.03 0.62 14.43
CA ALA A 107 14.25 -0.07 14.04
C ALA A 107 15.19 0.82 13.22
N GLY A 108 14.86 2.08 13.00
CA GLY A 108 15.71 3.03 12.29
C GLY A 108 15.50 3.06 10.78
N TRP A 109 14.50 2.36 10.27
CA TRP A 109 14.17 2.40 8.85
C TRP A 109 13.37 3.66 8.51
N ARG A 110 13.62 4.22 7.33
CA ARG A 110 12.80 5.28 6.77
C ARG A 110 11.73 4.65 5.90
N LEU A 111 10.50 5.14 5.93
CA LEU A 111 9.39 4.51 5.26
C LEU A 111 8.63 5.48 4.36
N ALA A 112 8.46 5.13 3.10
CA ALA A 112 7.54 5.80 2.18
C ALA A 112 6.34 4.88 1.93
N GLU A 113 5.14 5.46 2.03
CA GLU A 113 3.88 4.77 1.77
C GLU A 113 3.21 5.45 0.58
N VAL A 114 2.92 4.67 -0.47
CA VAL A 114 2.30 5.18 -1.70
C VAL A 114 0.91 4.57 -1.82
N TRP A 115 -0.10 5.40 -1.82
CA TRP A 115 -1.48 4.96 -1.96
C TRP A 115 -1.89 4.87 -3.43
N GLU A 116 -2.59 3.79 -3.76
CA GLU A 116 -3.04 3.48 -5.11
C GLU A 116 -3.84 4.63 -5.75
N CYS A 117 -4.68 5.31 -4.98
CA CYS A 117 -5.51 6.41 -5.47
C CYS A 117 -4.70 7.58 -6.03
N HIS A 118 -3.43 7.68 -5.63
CA HIS A 118 -2.53 8.73 -6.12
C HIS A 118 -1.93 8.38 -7.48
N LEU A 119 -2.06 7.12 -7.90
CA LEU A 119 -1.52 6.64 -9.17
C LEU A 119 -2.61 6.35 -10.20
N LYS A 120 -3.88 6.26 -9.77
CA LYS A 120 -4.98 5.99 -10.67
C LYS A 120 -6.27 6.65 -10.19
N GLY A 121 -7.27 6.70 -11.06
CA GLY A 121 -8.54 7.31 -10.75
C GLY A 121 -8.50 8.83 -10.91
N ARG A 122 -9.57 9.50 -10.48
CA ARG A 122 -9.73 10.95 -10.69
C ARG A 122 -8.72 11.81 -9.94
N GLU A 123 -8.11 11.29 -8.88
CA GLU A 123 -7.08 12.00 -8.10
C GLU A 123 -5.67 11.52 -8.43
N GLY A 124 -5.53 10.68 -9.46
CA GLY A 124 -4.22 10.15 -9.87
C GLY A 124 -3.32 11.25 -10.37
N GLN A 125 -2.07 11.21 -9.95
CA GLN A 125 -1.02 12.10 -10.42
C GLN A 125 -0.17 11.41 -11.46
N PRO A 126 0.54 12.15 -12.32
CA PRO A 126 1.47 11.52 -13.25
C PRO A 126 2.46 10.64 -12.50
N ALA A 127 2.69 9.45 -13.04
CA ALA A 127 3.62 8.49 -12.42
C ALA A 127 4.99 9.11 -12.21
N GLU A 128 5.42 9.93 -13.13
CA GLU A 128 6.73 10.60 -13.07
C GLU A 128 6.86 11.50 -11.86
N GLU A 129 5.80 12.22 -11.47
CA GLU A 129 5.82 13.06 -10.28
C GLU A 129 5.96 12.22 -9.01
N VAL A 130 5.24 11.10 -8.94
CA VAL A 130 5.33 10.18 -7.81
C VAL A 130 6.75 9.61 -7.72
N LEU A 131 7.33 9.19 -8.85
CA LEU A 131 8.68 8.66 -8.89
C LEU A 131 9.71 9.70 -8.46
N GLN A 132 9.56 10.97 -8.87
CA GLN A 132 10.45 12.04 -8.47
C GLN A 132 10.37 12.29 -6.95
N ARG A 133 9.19 12.29 -6.38
CA ARG A 133 9.02 12.44 -4.94
C ARG A 133 9.69 11.30 -4.18
N LEU A 134 9.56 10.08 -4.66
CA LEU A 134 10.22 8.92 -4.06
C LEU A 134 11.74 9.01 -4.20
N ALA A 135 12.24 9.46 -5.35
CA ALA A 135 13.68 9.65 -5.57
C ALA A 135 14.25 10.68 -4.59
N VAL A 136 13.56 11.79 -4.40
CA VAL A 136 13.97 12.81 -3.42
C VAL A 136 13.98 12.22 -2.00
N PHE A 137 12.96 11.46 -1.65
CA PHE A 137 12.89 10.78 -0.36
C PHE A 137 14.07 9.81 -0.16
N LEU A 138 14.37 8.99 -1.18
CA LEU A 138 15.47 8.02 -1.11
C LEU A 138 16.84 8.67 -0.96
N GLN A 139 17.03 9.81 -1.61
CA GLN A 139 18.29 10.56 -1.56
C GLN A 139 18.42 11.49 -0.35
N GLY A 140 17.32 11.70 0.35
CA GLY A 140 17.27 12.56 1.52
C GLY A 140 17.34 11.80 2.84
N ASP A 141 16.86 12.45 3.90
CA ASP A 141 16.91 11.92 5.25
C ASP A 141 15.57 11.93 5.97
N GLU A 142 14.48 12.23 5.28
CA GLU A 142 13.14 12.19 5.86
C GLU A 142 12.83 10.79 6.37
N LYS A 143 12.24 10.72 7.56
CA LYS A 143 11.91 9.44 8.19
C LYS A 143 10.66 8.80 7.62
N ARG A 144 9.70 9.61 7.20
CA ARG A 144 8.45 9.12 6.65
C ARG A 144 7.95 10.02 5.54
N LEU A 145 7.44 9.41 4.47
CA LEU A 145 6.77 10.08 3.38
C LEU A 145 5.46 9.34 3.11
N VAL A 146 4.36 10.08 2.97
CA VAL A 146 3.09 9.51 2.53
C VAL A 146 2.67 10.20 1.25
N ILE A 147 2.49 9.41 0.19
CA ILE A 147 1.97 9.88 -1.09
C ILE A 147 0.51 9.47 -1.17
N GLY A 148 -0.39 10.44 -1.05
CA GLY A 148 -1.81 10.28 -0.84
C GLY A 148 -2.21 10.83 0.52
N ALA A 149 -3.50 10.87 0.82
CA ALA A 149 -3.97 11.33 2.12
C ALA A 149 -3.58 10.32 3.21
N ASP A 150 -3.06 10.81 4.33
CA ASP A 150 -2.64 9.96 5.45
C ASP A 150 -3.82 9.74 6.41
N ARG A 151 -4.81 8.97 5.95
CA ARG A 151 -5.99 8.69 6.77
C ARG A 151 -6.63 7.36 6.36
N ASN A 152 -7.20 6.68 7.36
CA ASN A 152 -7.96 5.45 7.15
C ASN A 152 -9.45 5.69 7.32
N VAL A 153 -10.26 4.78 6.77
CA VAL A 153 -11.72 4.82 6.95
C VAL A 153 -12.08 4.58 8.40
N GLU A 154 -13.18 5.17 8.84
CA GLU A 154 -13.71 4.92 10.19
C GLU A 154 -14.31 3.54 10.27
N ILE A 155 -13.94 2.80 11.30
CA ILE A 155 -14.55 1.53 11.63
C ILE A 155 -15.64 1.83 12.67
N ARG A 156 -16.88 1.82 12.21
CA ARG A 156 -18.00 2.03 13.13
C ARG A 156 -18.29 0.73 13.87
N GLN A 157 -18.16 0.76 15.18
CA GLN A 157 -18.64 -0.31 16.02
C GLN A 157 -20.15 -0.16 16.14
N LYS A 158 -20.87 -1.23 15.93
CA LYS A 158 -22.31 -1.28 16.21
C LYS A 158 -22.54 -1.52 17.69
#